data_10f1b0b1df537bd2d44111432c4966bc
#
_entry.id   10f1b0b1df537bd2d44111432c4966bc
#
_cell.length_a   1.000
_cell.length_b   1.000
_cell.length_c   1.000
_cell.angle_alpha   90.00
_cell.angle_beta   90.00
_cell.angle_gamma   90.00
#
_symmetry.space_group_name_H-M   'P 1'
#
loop_
_entity.id
_entity.type
_entity.pdbx_description
1 polymer ?
#
loop_
_entity_poly.entity_id
_entity_poly.type
_entity_poly.pdbx_seq_one_letter_code
_entity_poly.pdbx_strand_id
1 'polypeptide(L)'
;MKISVIVPTYKPQAYLWECLDSIYNQTFPKNDYELILVLNGCNEPFNAQIKEWLSKHSDLQVQYFQTDEGGVSNARNIALDNERGEYITFIDDDDYVSPVYLQQLYSKADHSTVSLCYPYAFNDGNPGIQLPYSLTCAYDKWADKLPVKLSSTVRKFFSGPCMKLIPMGFIHGRRFNPAFSNGEDSLFMFLISDKFDKFAFTDRAAVYYRRYRTGSAMTSYRSRKEIIRNSFLIMWEYTSIFFRSIPRYNFGFYITRILASIRSMI
;
A
#
# COMPACT_ATOMS: atom_id res chain seq x y z
N MET A 1 0.48 -14.40 14.72
CA MET A 1 0.05 -13.98 13.36
C MET A 1 1.28 -13.56 12.57
N LYS A 2 1.47 -14.08 11.36
CA LYS A 2 2.64 -13.71 10.54
C LYS A 2 2.39 -12.45 9.71
N ILE A 3 1.20 -12.36 9.11
CA ILE A 3 0.87 -11.25 8.19
C ILE A 3 -0.46 -10.61 8.56
N SER A 4 -0.51 -9.29 8.64
CA SER A 4 -1.76 -8.51 8.61
C SER A 4 -1.94 -7.90 7.22
N VAL A 5 -3.04 -8.25 6.54
CA VAL A 5 -3.45 -7.70 5.24
C VAL A 5 -4.44 -6.58 5.51
N ILE A 6 -4.08 -5.35 5.15
CA ILE A 6 -4.88 -4.15 5.42
C ILE A 6 -5.59 -3.70 4.16
N VAL A 7 -6.93 -3.62 4.22
CA VAL A 7 -7.79 -3.16 3.12
C VAL A 7 -8.67 -2.01 3.62
N PRO A 8 -8.35 -0.75 3.28
CA PRO A 8 -9.27 0.37 3.48
C PRO A 8 -10.31 0.37 2.36
N THR A 9 -11.58 0.62 2.66
CA THR A 9 -12.63 0.71 1.63
C THR A 9 -13.59 1.88 1.89
N TYR A 10 -14.04 2.52 0.80
CA TYR A 10 -14.99 3.63 0.81
C TYR A 10 -15.98 3.50 -0.34
N LYS A 11 -17.28 3.38 -0.01
CA LYS A 11 -18.36 3.19 -1.00
C LYS A 11 -18.01 2.11 -2.04
N PRO A 12 -17.69 0.89 -1.56
CA PRO A 12 -17.21 -0.17 -2.44
C PRO A 12 -18.20 -0.52 -3.54
N GLN A 13 -17.66 -1.04 -4.63
CA GLN A 13 -18.41 -1.59 -5.75
C GLN A 13 -18.02 -3.06 -5.98
N ALA A 14 -18.35 -3.63 -7.11
CA ALA A 14 -18.09 -5.05 -7.41
C ALA A 14 -16.62 -5.47 -7.27
N TYR A 15 -15.67 -4.55 -7.48
CA TYR A 15 -14.24 -4.81 -7.35
C TYR A 15 -13.80 -5.17 -5.93
N LEU A 16 -14.53 -4.72 -4.89
CA LEU A 16 -14.19 -5.11 -3.51
C LEU A 16 -14.28 -6.63 -3.33
N TRP A 17 -15.29 -7.26 -3.89
CA TRP A 17 -15.47 -8.71 -3.75
C TRP A 17 -14.34 -9.47 -4.43
N GLU A 18 -13.90 -9.02 -5.60
CA GLU A 18 -12.72 -9.59 -6.28
C GLU A 18 -11.44 -9.42 -5.44
N CYS A 19 -11.26 -8.26 -4.82
CA CYS A 19 -10.17 -8.02 -3.87
C CYS A 19 -10.22 -9.00 -2.69
N LEU A 20 -11.35 -9.08 -2.00
CA LEU A 20 -11.52 -9.92 -0.82
C LEU A 20 -11.39 -11.41 -1.15
N ASP A 21 -11.98 -11.86 -2.28
CA ASP A 21 -11.87 -13.23 -2.75
C ASP A 21 -10.42 -13.59 -3.10
N SER A 22 -9.64 -12.66 -3.66
CA SER A 22 -8.22 -12.87 -3.93
C SER A 22 -7.39 -13.05 -2.65
N ILE A 23 -7.78 -12.38 -1.56
CA ILE A 23 -7.15 -12.53 -0.24
C ILE A 23 -7.60 -13.84 0.41
N TYR A 24 -8.88 -14.19 0.31
CA TYR A 24 -9.40 -15.44 0.85
C TYR A 24 -8.77 -16.68 0.20
N ASN A 25 -8.50 -16.62 -1.11
CA ASN A 25 -7.96 -17.73 -1.90
C ASN A 25 -6.42 -17.79 -1.93
N GLN A 26 -5.75 -17.18 -0.97
CA GLN A 26 -4.29 -17.29 -0.85
C GLN A 26 -3.86 -18.73 -0.50
N THR A 27 -2.73 -19.17 -1.08
CA THR A 27 -2.10 -20.45 -0.75
C THR A 27 -1.38 -20.42 0.60
N PHE A 28 -1.17 -19.24 1.17
CA PHE A 28 -0.61 -19.08 2.51
C PHE A 28 -1.60 -19.57 3.57
N PRO A 29 -1.15 -20.28 4.63
CA PRO A 29 -2.06 -20.86 5.62
C PRO A 29 -2.96 -19.80 6.27
N LYS A 30 -4.28 -20.03 6.29
CA LYS A 30 -5.27 -19.08 6.82
C LYS A 30 -5.07 -18.74 8.31
N ASN A 31 -4.45 -19.64 9.07
CA ASN A 31 -4.13 -19.40 10.48
C ASN A 31 -2.89 -18.49 10.67
N ASP A 32 -2.14 -18.22 9.61
CA ASP A 32 -0.91 -17.45 9.65
C ASP A 32 -1.10 -15.99 9.17
N TYR A 33 -2.26 -15.63 8.62
CA TYR A 33 -2.57 -14.25 8.26
C TYR A 33 -3.98 -13.84 8.69
N GLU A 34 -4.17 -12.54 8.82
CA GLU A 34 -5.46 -11.93 9.07
C GLU A 34 -5.76 -10.86 8.01
N LEU A 35 -7.05 -10.64 7.76
CA LEU A 35 -7.56 -9.51 7.01
C LEU A 35 -8.04 -8.44 8.00
N ILE A 36 -7.58 -7.20 7.86
CA ILE A 36 -8.12 -6.05 8.57
C ILE A 36 -8.83 -5.17 7.54
N LEU A 37 -10.16 -5.24 7.52
CA LEU A 37 -11.02 -4.50 6.59
C LEU A 37 -11.62 -3.30 7.29
N VAL A 38 -11.43 -2.10 6.74
CA VAL A 38 -11.95 -0.87 7.33
C VAL A 38 -12.85 -0.14 6.34
N LEU A 39 -14.17 -0.15 6.60
CA LEU A 39 -15.16 0.66 5.90
C LEU A 39 -15.16 2.06 6.52
N ASN A 40 -14.79 3.08 5.73
CA ASN A 40 -14.65 4.43 6.24
C ASN A 40 -15.54 5.45 5.50
N GLY A 41 -16.06 6.46 6.23
CA GLY A 41 -16.83 7.56 5.68
C GLY A 41 -18.18 7.18 5.05
N CYS A 42 -18.64 5.95 5.29
CA CYS A 42 -19.95 5.46 4.84
C CYS A 42 -20.38 4.27 5.69
N ASN A 43 -21.66 3.90 5.60
CA ASN A 43 -22.25 2.79 6.34
C ASN A 43 -23.15 1.97 5.41
N GLU A 44 -24.45 2.00 5.58
CA GLU A 44 -25.37 1.24 4.72
C GLU A 44 -25.45 1.81 3.29
N PRO A 45 -25.66 0.96 2.28
CA PRO A 45 -25.87 -0.51 2.36
C PRO A 45 -24.58 -1.34 2.43
N PHE A 46 -23.41 -0.71 2.39
CA PHE A 46 -22.11 -1.38 2.25
C PHE A 46 -21.76 -2.24 3.47
N ASN A 47 -22.11 -1.75 4.67
CA ASN A 47 -21.89 -2.48 5.91
C ASN A 47 -22.62 -3.84 5.92
N ALA A 48 -23.89 -3.87 5.51
CA ALA A 48 -24.66 -5.11 5.41
C ALA A 48 -24.04 -6.07 4.38
N GLN A 49 -23.65 -5.57 3.21
CA GLN A 49 -23.02 -6.38 2.17
C GLN A 49 -21.68 -6.99 2.61
N ILE A 50 -20.83 -6.20 3.30
CA ILE A 50 -19.57 -6.70 3.85
C ILE A 50 -19.84 -7.78 4.90
N LYS A 51 -20.77 -7.57 5.82
CA LYS A 51 -21.15 -8.57 6.84
C LYS A 51 -21.67 -9.86 6.21
N GLU A 52 -22.41 -9.77 5.13
CA GLU A 52 -22.87 -10.94 4.37
C GLU A 52 -21.67 -11.72 3.78
N TRP A 53 -20.69 -11.03 3.17
CA TRP A 53 -19.48 -11.68 2.66
C TRP A 53 -18.70 -12.35 3.81
N LEU A 54 -18.52 -11.67 4.94
CA LEU A 54 -17.81 -12.19 6.11
C LEU A 54 -18.47 -13.45 6.66
N SER A 55 -19.82 -13.51 6.70
CA SER A 55 -20.55 -14.68 7.19
C SER A 55 -20.32 -15.94 6.35
N LYS A 56 -20.03 -15.79 5.05
CA LYS A 56 -19.73 -16.87 4.10
C LYS A 56 -18.27 -17.34 4.16
N HIS A 57 -17.39 -16.54 4.80
CA HIS A 57 -15.93 -16.77 4.84
C HIS A 57 -15.41 -16.84 6.29
N SER A 58 -16.17 -17.50 7.17
CA SER A 58 -15.92 -17.54 8.62
C SER A 58 -14.64 -18.29 9.03
N ASP A 59 -14.02 -19.03 8.11
CA ASP A 59 -12.74 -19.72 8.29
C ASP A 59 -11.52 -18.82 8.07
N LEU A 60 -11.71 -17.58 7.57
CA LEU A 60 -10.68 -16.56 7.51
C LEU A 60 -10.66 -15.72 8.78
N GLN A 61 -9.48 -15.44 9.31
CA GLN A 61 -9.35 -14.50 10.44
C GLN A 61 -9.54 -13.07 9.95
N VAL A 62 -10.66 -12.44 10.34
CA VAL A 62 -10.97 -11.07 9.90
C VAL A 62 -11.23 -10.18 11.11
N GLN A 63 -10.61 -9.01 11.12
CA GLN A 63 -11.02 -7.87 11.91
C GLN A 63 -11.74 -6.86 11.01
N TYR A 64 -12.99 -6.56 11.31
CA TYR A 64 -13.79 -5.60 10.54
C TYR A 64 -14.12 -4.38 11.39
N PHE A 65 -13.81 -3.20 10.84
CA PHE A 65 -14.11 -1.92 11.47
C PHE A 65 -14.95 -1.07 10.52
N GLN A 66 -15.92 -0.34 11.08
CA GLN A 66 -16.67 0.70 10.38
C GLN A 66 -16.48 2.01 11.12
N THR A 67 -16.25 3.10 10.38
CA THR A 67 -16.14 4.45 10.92
C THR A 67 -16.87 5.45 10.01
N ASP A 68 -17.53 6.43 10.61
CA ASP A 68 -18.17 7.53 9.88
C ASP A 68 -17.15 8.60 9.44
N GLU A 69 -15.96 8.58 10.04
CA GLU A 69 -14.86 9.44 9.63
C GLU A 69 -14.21 8.92 8.35
N GLY A 70 -14.32 9.71 7.26
CA GLY A 70 -13.75 9.36 5.97
C GLY A 70 -12.25 9.65 5.88
N GLY A 71 -11.60 8.97 4.95
CA GLY A 71 -10.19 9.17 4.63
C GLY A 71 -9.36 7.91 4.70
N VAL A 72 -8.62 7.64 3.63
CA VAL A 72 -7.78 6.43 3.51
C VAL A 72 -6.69 6.36 4.60
N SER A 73 -6.12 7.52 4.98
CA SER A 73 -5.14 7.61 6.08
C SER A 73 -5.75 7.18 7.41
N ASN A 74 -6.97 7.64 7.72
CA ASN A 74 -7.69 7.26 8.94
C ASN A 74 -7.98 5.76 8.95
N ALA A 75 -8.52 5.22 7.86
CA ALA A 75 -8.80 3.79 7.74
C ALA A 75 -7.55 2.92 7.92
N ARG A 76 -6.43 3.30 7.28
CA ARG A 76 -5.16 2.58 7.46
C ARG A 76 -4.61 2.70 8.88
N ASN A 77 -4.79 3.84 9.53
CA ASN A 77 -4.36 4.03 10.92
C ASN A 77 -5.17 3.16 11.89
N ILE A 78 -6.51 3.08 11.72
CA ILE A 78 -7.36 2.16 12.49
C ILE A 78 -6.85 0.71 12.34
N ALA A 79 -6.50 0.31 11.12
CA ALA A 79 -5.96 -1.03 10.89
C ALA A 79 -4.59 -1.22 11.57
N LEU A 80 -3.70 -0.22 11.51
CA LEU A 80 -2.38 -0.24 12.16
C LEU A 80 -2.44 -0.20 13.69
N ASP A 81 -3.56 0.23 14.28
CA ASP A 81 -3.79 0.21 15.72
C ASP A 81 -4.29 -1.16 16.22
N ASN A 82 -4.74 -2.03 15.31
CA ASN A 82 -5.36 -3.32 15.61
C ASN A 82 -4.64 -4.53 14.97
N GLU A 83 -3.54 -4.30 14.27
CA GLU A 83 -2.76 -5.36 13.63
C GLU A 83 -2.10 -6.29 14.66
N ARG A 84 -1.90 -7.56 14.25
CA ARG A 84 -1.26 -8.60 15.09
C ARG A 84 -0.13 -9.32 14.33
N GLY A 85 0.12 -8.93 13.08
CA GLY A 85 1.10 -9.54 12.22
C GLY A 85 2.54 -9.06 12.49
N GLU A 86 3.49 -9.95 12.33
CA GLU A 86 4.92 -9.60 12.30
C GLU A 86 5.27 -8.75 11.06
N TYR A 87 4.46 -8.88 10.03
CA TYR A 87 4.57 -8.17 8.75
C TYR A 87 3.22 -7.61 8.33
N ILE A 88 3.26 -6.51 7.57
CA ILE A 88 2.08 -5.84 7.03
C ILE A 88 2.16 -5.74 5.51
N THR A 89 1.03 -5.99 4.84
CA THR A 89 0.80 -5.65 3.44
C THR A 89 -0.48 -4.85 3.30
N PHE A 90 -0.47 -3.83 2.43
CA PHE A 90 -1.63 -3.03 2.10
C PHE A 90 -2.14 -3.42 0.71
N ILE A 91 -3.45 -3.55 0.58
CA ILE A 91 -4.12 -3.81 -0.71
C ILE A 91 -5.25 -2.79 -0.82
N ASP A 92 -5.29 -2.04 -1.92
CA ASP A 92 -6.39 -1.12 -2.21
C ASP A 92 -7.62 -1.92 -2.63
N ASP A 93 -8.81 -1.47 -2.26
CA ASP A 93 -10.08 -2.23 -2.42
C ASP A 93 -10.50 -2.43 -3.88
N ASP A 94 -9.92 -1.69 -4.82
CA ASP A 94 -10.13 -1.82 -6.26
C ASP A 94 -9.06 -2.68 -6.98
N ASP A 95 -8.08 -3.20 -6.25
CA ASP A 95 -7.01 -4.06 -6.73
C ASP A 95 -7.20 -5.51 -6.25
N TYR A 96 -6.43 -6.45 -6.80
CA TYR A 96 -6.43 -7.84 -6.33
C TYR A 96 -5.04 -8.48 -6.49
N VAL A 97 -4.85 -9.67 -5.93
CA VAL A 97 -3.54 -10.32 -5.86
C VAL A 97 -3.59 -11.76 -6.36
N SER A 98 -2.46 -12.27 -6.85
CA SER A 98 -2.35 -13.68 -7.26
C SER A 98 -2.44 -14.63 -6.05
N PRO A 99 -2.83 -15.90 -6.23
CA PRO A 99 -2.99 -16.85 -5.12
C PRO A 99 -1.72 -17.10 -4.30
N VAL A 100 -0.55 -16.91 -4.88
CA VAL A 100 0.75 -17.12 -4.21
C VAL A 100 1.37 -15.84 -3.65
N TYR A 101 0.65 -14.72 -3.68
CA TYR A 101 1.17 -13.40 -3.29
C TYR A 101 1.73 -13.38 -1.87
N LEU A 102 0.96 -13.78 -0.87
CA LEU A 102 1.40 -13.80 0.53
C LEU A 102 2.55 -14.80 0.75
N GLN A 103 2.42 -16.00 0.19
CA GLN A 103 3.44 -17.06 0.30
C GLN A 103 4.79 -16.60 -0.23
N GLN A 104 4.81 -16.01 -1.40
CA GLN A 104 6.03 -15.57 -2.05
C GLN A 104 6.66 -14.36 -1.34
N LEU A 105 5.86 -13.37 -0.93
CA LEU A 105 6.36 -12.23 -0.17
C LEU A 105 6.97 -12.67 1.16
N TYR A 106 6.28 -13.57 1.87
CA TYR A 106 6.77 -14.07 3.15
C TYR A 106 8.06 -14.88 3.00
N SER A 107 8.22 -15.65 1.92
CA SER A 107 9.44 -16.43 1.65
C SER A 107 10.70 -15.56 1.47
N LYS A 108 10.54 -14.28 1.13
CA LYS A 108 11.62 -13.31 0.97
C LYS A 108 11.78 -12.37 2.17
N ALA A 109 10.90 -12.50 3.17
CA ALA A 109 10.85 -11.58 4.31
C ALA A 109 11.83 -11.99 5.40
N ASP A 110 12.47 -11.01 6.00
CA ASP A 110 13.11 -11.06 7.30
C ASP A 110 12.88 -9.71 8.03
N HIS A 111 13.27 -9.61 9.29
CA HIS A 111 13.03 -8.40 10.09
C HIS A 111 13.73 -7.13 9.58
N SER A 112 14.61 -7.24 8.59
CA SER A 112 15.36 -6.12 7.98
C SER A 112 15.04 -5.91 6.50
N THR A 113 14.22 -6.77 5.88
CA THR A 113 13.97 -6.81 4.45
C THR A 113 12.53 -6.43 4.13
N VAL A 114 12.33 -5.49 3.20
CA VAL A 114 11.03 -5.26 2.54
C VAL A 114 10.96 -6.15 1.31
N SER A 115 9.97 -7.06 1.26
CA SER A 115 9.72 -7.90 0.10
C SER A 115 8.82 -7.18 -0.90
N LEU A 116 9.12 -7.30 -2.19
CA LEU A 116 8.45 -6.60 -3.29
C LEU A 116 7.93 -7.62 -4.32
N CYS A 117 6.67 -7.49 -4.72
CA CYS A 117 6.04 -8.36 -5.71
C CYS A 117 6.14 -7.82 -7.14
N TYR A 118 5.67 -8.62 -8.12
CA TYR A 118 5.52 -8.19 -9.51
C TYR A 118 4.28 -7.30 -9.66
N PRO A 119 4.43 -6.03 -10.11
CA PRO A 119 3.31 -5.13 -10.35
C PRO A 119 2.74 -5.34 -11.75
N TYR A 120 1.44 -5.56 -11.85
CA TYR A 120 0.70 -5.69 -13.11
C TYR A 120 -0.40 -4.63 -13.15
N ALA A 121 -0.36 -3.72 -14.11
CA ALA A 121 -1.38 -2.69 -14.25
C ALA A 121 -2.30 -2.99 -15.44
N PHE A 122 -3.61 -2.75 -15.29
CA PHE A 122 -4.61 -2.99 -16.32
C PHE A 122 -5.75 -1.98 -16.25
N ASN A 123 -6.48 -1.79 -17.36
CA ASN A 123 -7.72 -1.02 -17.35
C ASN A 123 -8.89 -1.88 -16.86
N ASP A 124 -9.78 -1.28 -16.07
CA ASP A 124 -11.02 -1.93 -15.64
C ASP A 124 -11.80 -2.53 -16.82
N GLY A 125 -12.31 -3.75 -16.62
CA GLY A 125 -12.95 -4.53 -17.67
C GLY A 125 -12.01 -5.22 -18.66
N ASN A 126 -10.69 -5.01 -18.58
CA ASN A 126 -9.72 -5.62 -19.49
C ASN A 126 -8.45 -6.17 -18.81
N PRO A 127 -8.58 -7.14 -17.89
CA PRO A 127 -7.45 -7.62 -17.09
C PRO A 127 -6.41 -8.41 -17.91
N GLY A 128 -6.76 -8.86 -19.11
CA GLY A 128 -5.85 -9.60 -19.99
C GLY A 128 -4.80 -8.72 -20.69
N ILE A 129 -4.94 -7.39 -20.65
CA ILE A 129 -4.01 -6.46 -21.31
C ILE A 129 -3.22 -5.67 -20.27
N GLN A 130 -1.93 -5.98 -20.18
CA GLN A 130 -1.01 -5.25 -19.29
C GLN A 130 -0.70 -3.87 -19.86
N LEU A 131 -0.89 -2.86 -19.02
CA LEU A 131 -0.50 -1.49 -19.35
C LEU A 131 0.99 -1.23 -19.09
N PRO A 132 1.61 -0.29 -19.81
CA PRO A 132 2.93 0.22 -19.44
C PRO A 132 2.93 0.81 -18.03
N TYR A 133 3.73 0.23 -17.12
CA TYR A 133 3.77 0.65 -15.75
C TYR A 133 5.20 0.79 -15.24
N SER A 134 5.51 1.93 -14.65
CA SER A 134 6.88 2.24 -14.24
C SER A 134 7.44 1.33 -13.15
N LEU A 135 6.57 0.70 -12.34
CA LEU A 135 6.99 -0.26 -11.33
C LEU A 135 7.29 -1.63 -11.94
N THR A 136 6.59 -2.03 -12.99
CA THR A 136 6.93 -3.24 -13.76
C THR A 136 8.33 -3.13 -14.35
N CYS A 137 8.65 -1.98 -14.99
CA CYS A 137 10.01 -1.71 -15.49
C CYS A 137 11.07 -1.71 -14.37
N ALA A 138 10.69 -1.23 -13.16
CA ALA A 138 11.60 -1.26 -12.02
C ALA A 138 11.82 -2.68 -11.50
N TYR A 139 10.78 -3.50 -11.45
CA TYR A 139 10.88 -4.92 -11.11
C TYR A 139 11.79 -5.65 -12.10
N ASP A 140 11.54 -5.55 -13.40
CA ASP A 140 12.32 -6.21 -14.45
C ASP A 140 13.81 -5.85 -14.40
N LYS A 141 14.12 -4.63 -13.97
CA LYS A 141 15.50 -4.18 -13.83
C LYS A 141 16.23 -4.78 -12.63
N TRP A 142 15.53 -5.09 -11.55
CA TRP A 142 16.13 -5.37 -10.26
C TRP A 142 15.83 -6.75 -9.66
N ALA A 143 14.80 -7.47 -10.15
CA ALA A 143 14.35 -8.74 -9.56
C ALA A 143 15.47 -9.81 -9.48
N ASP A 144 16.35 -9.86 -10.48
CA ASP A 144 17.44 -10.82 -10.55
C ASP A 144 18.76 -10.32 -9.90
N LYS A 145 18.74 -9.14 -9.27
CA LYS A 145 19.93 -8.53 -8.67
C LYS A 145 19.83 -8.51 -7.15
N LEU A 146 20.68 -9.29 -6.48
CA LEU A 146 20.77 -9.35 -5.03
C LEU A 146 22.18 -9.00 -4.56
N PRO A 147 22.34 -8.28 -3.42
CA PRO A 147 21.31 -7.55 -2.68
C PRO A 147 20.92 -6.24 -3.36
N VAL A 148 19.63 -5.84 -3.25
CA VAL A 148 19.15 -4.59 -3.81
C VAL A 148 19.19 -3.50 -2.74
N LYS A 149 19.90 -2.41 -3.03
CA LYS A 149 19.92 -1.21 -2.20
C LYS A 149 18.92 -0.17 -2.70
N LEU A 150 18.63 0.82 -1.88
CA LEU A 150 17.74 1.92 -2.21
C LEU A 150 18.31 2.78 -3.35
N SER A 151 18.07 2.35 -4.59
CA SER A 151 18.47 3.05 -5.82
C SER A 151 17.37 3.97 -6.32
N SER A 152 17.69 4.82 -7.30
CA SER A 152 16.72 5.74 -7.93
C SER A 152 15.50 5.05 -8.53
N THR A 153 15.64 3.80 -9.00
CA THR A 153 14.55 3.04 -9.63
C THR A 153 13.75 2.26 -8.59
N VAL A 154 14.41 1.60 -7.61
CA VAL A 154 13.73 0.89 -6.51
C VAL A 154 12.89 1.84 -5.67
N ARG A 155 13.31 3.09 -5.50
CA ARG A 155 12.55 4.13 -4.80
C ARG A 155 11.13 4.35 -5.32
N LYS A 156 10.85 4.00 -6.58
CA LYS A 156 9.50 4.09 -7.15
C LYS A 156 8.50 3.21 -6.39
N PHE A 157 8.92 2.04 -5.90
CA PHE A 157 8.07 1.18 -5.06
C PHE A 157 7.64 1.82 -3.75
N PHE A 158 8.33 2.85 -3.31
CA PHE A 158 8.05 3.54 -2.06
C PHE A 158 7.27 4.86 -2.24
N SER A 159 6.53 4.98 -3.36
CA SER A 159 5.55 6.06 -3.57
C SER A 159 4.18 5.72 -3.00
N GLY A 160 3.91 4.46 -2.69
CA GLY A 160 2.70 3.97 -2.05
C GLY A 160 2.99 2.75 -1.18
N PRO A 161 2.08 2.35 -0.28
CA PRO A 161 2.29 1.26 0.66
C PRO A 161 2.02 -0.14 0.08
N CYS A 162 1.30 -0.24 -1.04
CA CYS A 162 0.92 -1.51 -1.69
C CYS A 162 2.10 -2.21 -2.38
N MET A 163 1.90 -3.45 -2.87
CA MET A 163 2.85 -4.24 -3.64
C MET A 163 4.09 -4.70 -2.85
N LYS A 164 3.98 -4.79 -1.54
CA LYS A 164 5.10 -5.16 -0.67
C LYS A 164 4.66 -5.77 0.66
N LEU A 165 5.58 -6.47 1.30
CA LEU A 165 5.47 -6.90 2.68
C LEU A 165 6.50 -6.14 3.52
N ILE A 166 6.04 -5.46 4.56
CA ILE A 166 6.83 -4.55 5.39
C ILE A 166 6.94 -5.14 6.79
N PRO A 167 8.14 -5.29 7.38
CA PRO A 167 8.29 -5.68 8.77
C PRO A 167 7.58 -4.69 9.70
N MET A 168 6.77 -5.17 10.66
CA MET A 168 6.06 -4.31 11.61
C MET A 168 7.02 -3.42 12.42
N GLY A 169 8.22 -3.90 12.70
CA GLY A 169 9.26 -3.12 13.36
C GLY A 169 9.67 -1.82 12.64
N PHE A 170 9.38 -1.70 11.32
CA PHE A 170 9.62 -0.47 10.57
C PHE A 170 8.50 0.56 10.77
N ILE A 171 7.29 0.08 11.04
CA ILE A 171 6.09 0.91 11.20
C ILE A 171 5.94 1.43 12.63
N HIS A 172 6.18 0.61 13.58
CA HIS A 172 6.04 0.76 15.03
C HIS A 172 5.76 2.19 15.54
N GLY A 173 4.51 2.49 15.89
CA GLY A 173 4.07 3.81 16.37
C GLY A 173 3.95 4.90 15.29
N ARG A 174 4.34 4.65 14.04
CA ARG A 174 4.22 5.59 12.92
C ARG A 174 2.86 5.42 12.25
N ARG A 175 2.28 6.56 11.84
CA ARG A 175 0.93 6.61 11.27
C ARG A 175 0.90 7.45 10.01
N PHE A 176 -0.05 7.17 9.12
CA PHE A 176 -0.38 8.05 8.00
C PHE A 176 -0.86 9.40 8.55
N ASN A 177 -0.47 10.48 7.89
CA ASN A 177 -0.92 11.82 8.29
C ASN A 177 -2.29 12.14 7.62
N PRO A 178 -3.41 12.20 8.37
CA PRO A 178 -4.74 12.41 7.81
C PRO A 178 -4.96 13.84 7.28
N ALA A 179 -4.06 14.77 7.57
CA ALA A 179 -4.14 16.12 7.02
C ALA A 179 -3.90 16.17 5.48
N PHE A 180 -3.37 15.09 4.91
CA PHE A 180 -3.13 14.96 3.48
C PHE A 180 -4.11 13.99 2.83
N SER A 181 -4.83 14.45 1.84
CA SER A 181 -5.69 13.64 0.96
C SER A 181 -4.97 13.19 -0.32
N ASN A 182 -3.72 13.60 -0.50
CA ASN A 182 -2.87 13.23 -1.62
C ASN A 182 -1.40 13.35 -1.22
N GLY A 183 -0.64 12.29 -1.52
CA GLY A 183 0.77 12.19 -1.16
C GLY A 183 1.01 11.65 0.26
N GLU A 184 -0.07 11.37 1.03
CA GLU A 184 -0.03 10.71 2.34
C GLU A 184 0.74 9.39 2.29
N ASP A 185 0.55 8.62 1.24
CA ASP A 185 1.20 7.34 0.98
C ASP A 185 2.72 7.50 0.89
N SER A 186 3.14 8.42 0.05
CA SER A 186 4.57 8.66 -0.15
C SER A 186 5.22 9.30 1.08
N LEU A 187 4.47 10.10 1.84
CA LEU A 187 4.91 10.67 3.11
C LEU A 187 5.11 9.57 4.17
N PHE A 188 4.15 8.65 4.29
CA PHE A 188 4.25 7.52 5.20
C PHE A 188 5.44 6.61 4.84
N MET A 189 5.59 6.28 3.54
CA MET A 189 6.72 5.49 3.08
C MET A 189 8.07 6.18 3.32
N PHE A 190 8.13 7.51 3.23
CA PHE A 190 9.31 8.26 3.62
C PHE A 190 9.53 8.22 5.13
N LEU A 191 8.48 8.40 5.93
CA LEU A 191 8.53 8.38 7.40
C LEU A 191 9.15 7.08 7.96
N ILE A 192 8.85 5.93 7.35
CA ILE A 192 9.38 4.62 7.77
C ILE A 192 10.73 4.26 7.11
N SER A 193 11.21 5.08 6.17
CA SER A 193 12.38 4.74 5.33
C SER A 193 13.73 4.82 6.04
N ASP A 194 13.80 5.36 7.24
CA ASP A 194 14.98 5.29 8.10
C ASP A 194 15.35 3.85 8.52
N LYS A 195 14.42 2.92 8.34
CA LYS A 195 14.58 1.48 8.59
C LYS A 195 14.90 0.67 7.34
N PHE A 196 14.85 1.30 6.14
CA PHE A 196 15.06 0.60 4.89
C PHE A 196 16.54 0.26 4.69
N ASP A 197 16.85 -1.01 4.71
CA ASP A 197 18.20 -1.53 4.45
C ASP A 197 18.21 -2.45 3.23
N LYS A 198 17.40 -3.51 3.26
CA LYS A 198 17.38 -4.56 2.25
C LYS A 198 16.04 -4.66 1.56
N PHE A 199 16.11 -4.97 0.27
CA PHE A 199 14.95 -5.24 -0.57
C PHE A 199 15.13 -6.56 -1.29
N ALA A 200 14.08 -7.39 -1.27
CA ALA A 200 14.04 -8.65 -2.00
C ALA A 200 12.83 -8.67 -2.93
N PHE A 201 13.01 -9.19 -4.13
CA PHE A 201 11.91 -9.38 -5.07
C PHE A 201 11.45 -10.83 -5.05
N THR A 202 10.14 -11.02 -5.14
CA THR A 202 9.53 -12.34 -5.34
C THR A 202 9.72 -12.79 -6.79
N ASP A 203 9.32 -14.02 -7.10
CA ASP A 203 9.17 -14.47 -8.47
C ASP A 203 7.97 -13.75 -9.13
N ARG A 204 7.91 -13.77 -10.48
CA ARG A 204 6.83 -13.14 -11.26
C ARG A 204 5.44 -13.73 -10.99
N ALA A 205 5.34 -14.89 -10.34
CA ALA A 205 4.07 -15.50 -9.95
C ALA A 205 3.34 -14.73 -8.85
N ALA A 206 4.07 -13.99 -7.99
CA ALA A 206 3.48 -13.14 -6.97
C ALA A 206 3.10 -11.79 -7.56
N VAL A 207 1.88 -11.67 -8.03
CA VAL A 207 1.39 -10.50 -8.76
C VAL A 207 0.46 -9.67 -7.90
N TYR A 208 0.66 -8.36 -7.96
CA TYR A 208 -0.31 -7.37 -7.51
C TYR A 208 -0.95 -6.74 -8.75
N TYR A 209 -2.25 -6.97 -8.96
CA TYR A 209 -3.02 -6.47 -10.09
C TYR A 209 -3.62 -5.11 -9.77
N ARG A 210 -3.02 -4.07 -10.33
CA ARG A 210 -3.47 -2.70 -10.17
C ARG A 210 -4.48 -2.31 -11.22
N ARG A 211 -5.68 -1.97 -10.79
CA ARG A 211 -6.78 -1.55 -11.66
C ARG A 211 -6.77 -0.04 -11.89
N TYR A 212 -6.84 0.37 -13.16
CA TYR A 212 -7.15 1.74 -13.53
C TYR A 212 -8.63 1.85 -13.89
N ARG A 213 -9.38 2.63 -13.11
CA ARG A 213 -10.81 2.84 -13.31
C ARG A 213 -11.17 4.32 -13.34
N THR A 214 -12.27 4.66 -14.02
CA THR A 214 -12.86 6.00 -13.99
C THR A 214 -13.39 6.30 -12.58
N GLY A 215 -13.18 7.52 -12.09
CA GLY A 215 -13.64 7.93 -10.76
C GLY A 215 -12.76 7.46 -9.60
N SER A 216 -11.55 6.96 -9.86
CA SER A 216 -10.55 6.70 -8.81
C SER A 216 -10.09 8.02 -8.18
N ALA A 217 -9.56 7.95 -6.94
CA ALA A 217 -9.00 9.11 -6.24
C ALA A 217 -7.89 9.82 -7.05
N MET A 218 -7.19 9.11 -7.93
CA MET A 218 -6.16 9.65 -8.81
C MET A 218 -6.72 10.53 -9.94
N THR A 219 -7.99 10.32 -10.34
CA THR A 219 -8.64 11.05 -11.44
C THR A 219 -9.53 12.19 -10.95
N SER A 220 -9.64 12.40 -9.62
CA SER A 220 -10.42 13.49 -9.05
C SER A 220 -9.81 14.85 -9.40
N TYR A 221 -10.67 15.77 -9.90
CA TYR A 221 -10.24 17.12 -10.22
C TYR A 221 -9.79 17.87 -8.97
N ARG A 222 -8.63 18.51 -9.05
CA ARG A 222 -8.09 19.42 -8.02
C ARG A 222 -7.71 20.74 -8.64
N SER A 223 -7.99 21.83 -7.93
CA SER A 223 -7.56 23.15 -8.39
C SER A 223 -6.02 23.26 -8.33
N ARG A 224 -5.44 24.04 -9.25
CA ARG A 224 -3.98 24.28 -9.25
C ARG A 224 -3.49 24.90 -7.94
N LYS A 225 -4.29 25.73 -7.30
CA LYS A 225 -3.97 26.33 -5.98
C LYS A 225 -3.87 25.26 -4.88
N GLU A 226 -4.79 24.30 -4.87
CA GLU A 226 -4.76 23.18 -3.92
C GLU A 226 -3.55 22.29 -4.14
N ILE A 227 -3.20 21.96 -5.40
CA ILE A 227 -2.02 21.17 -5.73
C ILE A 227 -0.75 21.89 -5.22
N ILE A 228 -0.58 23.16 -5.51
CA ILE A 228 0.58 23.94 -5.08
C ILE A 228 0.67 23.98 -3.55
N ARG A 229 -0.44 24.33 -2.86
CA ARG A 229 -0.48 24.38 -1.39
C ARG A 229 -0.12 23.03 -0.78
N ASN A 230 -0.74 21.95 -1.25
CA ASN A 230 -0.47 20.61 -0.76
C ASN A 230 1.00 20.20 -1.00
N SER A 231 1.56 20.54 -2.15
CA SER A 231 2.96 20.23 -2.46
C SER A 231 3.93 20.97 -1.54
N PHE A 232 3.67 22.23 -1.21
CA PHE A 232 4.49 22.96 -0.23
C PHE A 232 4.39 22.34 1.18
N LEU A 233 3.19 21.98 1.64
CA LEU A 233 3.00 21.35 2.94
C LEU A 233 3.71 20.00 3.02
N ILE A 234 3.59 19.19 1.99
CA ILE A 234 4.25 17.88 1.94
C ILE A 234 5.79 18.00 1.87
N MET A 235 6.32 18.98 1.14
CA MET A 235 7.77 19.28 1.15
C MET A 235 8.25 19.72 2.53
N TRP A 236 7.46 20.50 3.24
CA TRP A 236 7.75 20.88 4.62
C TRP A 236 7.81 19.65 5.54
N GLU A 237 6.84 18.74 5.44
CA GLU A 237 6.84 17.49 6.22
C GLU A 237 8.06 16.62 5.91
N TYR A 238 8.40 16.39 4.63
CA TYR A 238 9.62 15.66 4.26
C TYR A 238 10.87 16.31 4.87
N THR A 239 10.96 17.62 4.81
CA THR A 239 12.10 18.40 5.34
C THR A 239 12.15 18.28 6.86
N SER A 240 11.02 18.43 7.53
CA SER A 240 10.89 18.30 8.98
C SER A 240 11.33 16.91 9.47
N ILE A 241 10.81 15.84 8.82
CA ILE A 241 11.19 14.46 9.13
C ILE A 241 12.69 14.24 8.93
N PHE A 242 13.23 14.69 7.78
CA PHE A 242 14.64 14.51 7.45
C PHE A 242 15.55 15.19 8.48
N PHE A 243 15.33 16.48 8.78
CA PHE A 243 16.22 17.24 9.66
C PHE A 243 16.08 16.90 11.14
N ARG A 244 14.92 16.38 11.59
CA ARG A 244 14.76 15.91 12.99
C ARG A 244 15.58 14.66 13.31
N SER A 245 16.01 13.91 12.32
CA SER A 245 16.65 12.60 12.52
C SER A 245 17.83 12.33 11.59
N ILE A 246 18.60 13.36 11.25
CA ILE A 246 19.89 13.20 10.54
C ILE A 246 20.86 12.38 11.44
N PRO A 247 21.58 11.36 10.89
CA PRO A 247 21.71 10.94 9.49
C PRO A 247 20.86 9.71 9.10
N ARG A 248 19.76 9.42 9.80
CA ARG A 248 18.99 8.16 9.64
C ARG A 248 18.33 8.01 8.27
N TYR A 249 17.93 9.11 7.64
CA TYR A 249 17.25 9.09 6.35
C TYR A 249 18.23 9.20 5.19
N ASN A 250 17.93 8.45 4.11
CA ASN A 250 18.74 8.53 2.89
C ASN A 250 18.53 9.88 2.18
N PHE A 251 19.59 10.70 2.08
CA PHE A 251 19.55 12.02 1.45
C PHE A 251 19.06 11.97 -0.01
N GLY A 252 19.51 11.00 -0.80
CA GLY A 252 19.06 10.84 -2.18
C GLY A 252 17.57 10.52 -2.27
N PHE A 253 17.01 9.77 -1.30
CA PHE A 253 15.57 9.53 -1.24
C PHE A 253 14.80 10.81 -0.87
N TYR A 254 15.27 11.57 0.11
CA TYR A 254 14.72 12.87 0.46
C TYR A 254 14.66 13.81 -0.75
N ILE A 255 15.78 14.01 -1.45
CA ILE A 255 15.82 14.89 -2.64
C ILE A 255 14.81 14.45 -3.69
N THR A 256 14.66 13.14 -3.93
CA THR A 256 13.67 12.69 -4.93
C THR A 256 12.22 12.94 -4.50
N ARG A 257 11.91 12.97 -3.20
CA ARG A 257 10.57 13.35 -2.70
C ARG A 257 10.31 14.84 -2.92
N ILE A 258 11.29 15.69 -2.62
CA ILE A 258 11.19 17.13 -2.91
C ILE A 258 10.99 17.39 -4.40
N LEU A 259 11.82 16.77 -5.26
CA LEU A 259 11.71 16.93 -6.72
C LEU A 259 10.36 16.42 -7.26
N ALA A 260 9.83 15.31 -6.71
CA ALA A 260 8.51 14.81 -7.09
C ALA A 260 7.39 15.79 -6.73
N SER A 261 7.46 16.41 -5.55
CA SER A 261 6.49 17.44 -5.11
C SER A 261 6.59 18.71 -5.97
N ILE A 262 7.78 19.15 -6.37
CA ILE A 262 7.96 20.28 -7.30
C ILE A 262 7.34 19.94 -8.66
N ARG A 263 7.60 18.73 -9.17
CA ARG A 263 7.07 18.30 -10.48
C ARG A 263 5.54 18.25 -10.51
N SER A 264 4.89 17.98 -9.39
CA SER A 264 3.43 17.97 -9.32
C SER A 264 2.79 19.36 -9.39
N MET A 265 3.57 20.45 -9.22
CA MET A 265 3.10 21.84 -9.33
C MET A 265 3.09 22.37 -10.77
N ILE A 266 3.86 21.73 -11.65
CA ILE A 266 4.04 22.13 -13.06
C ILE A 266 2.99 21.44 -13.94
#